data_6a4d52aa265d2e985d2220be05e0db3b
#
_entry.id   6a4d52aa265d2e985d2220be05e0db3b
#
_cell.length_a   1.000
_cell.length_b   1.000
_cell.length_c   1.000
_cell.angle_alpha   90.00
_cell.angle_beta   90.00
_cell.angle_gamma   90.00
#
_symmetry.space_group_name_H-M   'P 1'
#
loop_
_entity.id
_entity.type
_entity.pdbx_description
1 polymer ?
#
loop_
_entity_poly.entity_id
_entity_poly.type
_entity_poly.pdbx_seq_one_letter_code
_entity_poly.pdbx_strand_id
1 'polypeptide(L)'
;VELSAIVIGDRVENLCQESFAYGAAKVYLMDAPVFHHYRTQPYYEAVCYLVNKYKPEIVLVGATGLGRDLAGAVATELKTGLTADCTGLAIDDKRFLLQTRPAFGGNIMATILTERTRPQMSTVRPHVMLIPNKDTSRQGQIIRESIPLKEEDIAVKVLEVIDDHRSGADAIDIAAAEVIVSGGRGMLSKENFHI
;
A
#
# COMPACT_ATOMS: atom_id res chain seq x y z
N VAL A 1 10.72 14.15 -11.27
CA VAL A 1 9.56 13.77 -10.44
C VAL A 1 9.99 13.81 -8.99
N GLU A 2 9.26 14.50 -8.13
CA GLU A 2 9.50 14.49 -6.69
C GLU A 2 8.73 13.33 -6.08
N LEU A 3 9.41 12.47 -5.33
CA LEU A 3 8.80 11.38 -4.58
C LEU A 3 8.59 11.81 -3.14
N SER A 4 7.37 11.67 -2.64
CA SER A 4 7.02 11.89 -1.25
C SER A 4 6.38 10.63 -0.67
N ALA A 5 6.56 10.41 0.63
CA ALA A 5 5.89 9.33 1.35
C ALA A 5 4.88 9.89 2.35
N ILE A 6 3.89 9.08 2.68
CA ILE A 6 2.95 9.32 3.78
C ILE A 6 3.23 8.26 4.85
N VAL A 7 3.42 8.71 6.09
CA VAL A 7 3.57 7.85 7.28
C VAL A 7 2.46 8.22 8.25
N ILE A 8 1.58 7.25 8.57
CA ILE A 8 0.43 7.42 9.47
C ILE A 8 0.47 6.32 10.51
N GLY A 9 0.38 6.67 11.79
CA GLY A 9 0.37 5.71 12.88
C GLY A 9 0.42 6.35 14.25
N ASP A 10 0.73 5.53 15.26
CA ASP A 10 1.00 5.96 16.63
C ASP A 10 2.46 5.65 16.96
N ARG A 11 3.25 6.68 17.28
CA ARG A 11 4.70 6.61 17.55
C ARG A 11 5.51 6.01 16.38
N VAL A 12 5.25 6.49 15.18
CA VAL A 12 5.84 5.97 13.93
C VAL A 12 6.88 6.90 13.29
N GLU A 13 7.30 7.96 13.95
CA GLU A 13 8.24 8.94 13.40
C GLU A 13 9.57 8.30 12.94
N ASN A 14 10.02 7.25 13.62
CA ASN A 14 11.23 6.51 13.24
C ASN A 14 11.16 5.90 11.83
N LEU A 15 9.98 5.64 11.29
CA LEU A 15 9.80 5.11 9.94
C LEU A 15 10.06 6.15 8.83
N CYS A 16 10.09 7.44 9.19
CA CYS A 16 10.40 8.50 8.22
C CYS A 16 11.80 8.34 7.63
N GLN A 17 12.79 7.96 8.45
CA GLN A 17 14.16 7.76 7.97
C GLN A 17 14.25 6.60 6.95
N GLU A 18 13.46 5.57 7.13
CA GLU A 18 13.39 4.49 6.15
C GLU A 18 12.84 4.96 4.80
N SER A 19 11.81 5.80 4.81
CA SER A 19 11.26 6.40 3.59
C SER A 19 12.32 7.21 2.82
N PHE A 20 13.17 7.98 3.52
CA PHE A 20 14.26 8.71 2.90
C PHE A 20 15.32 7.77 2.31
N ALA A 21 15.66 6.72 3.03
CA ALA A 21 16.66 5.74 2.56
C ALA A 21 16.27 5.06 1.24
N TYR A 22 14.99 5.00 0.93
CA TYR A 22 14.45 4.49 -0.33
C TYR A 22 14.06 5.59 -1.35
N GLY A 23 14.42 6.84 -1.08
CA GLY A 23 14.38 7.91 -2.09
C GLY A 23 13.27 8.93 -1.96
N ALA A 24 12.47 8.92 -0.89
CA ALA A 24 11.54 9.99 -0.63
C ALA A 24 12.31 11.30 -0.32
N ALA A 25 11.91 12.41 -0.95
CA ALA A 25 12.43 13.73 -0.64
C ALA A 25 11.70 14.37 0.56
N LYS A 26 10.43 14.03 0.72
CA LYS A 26 9.56 14.50 1.79
C LYS A 26 8.76 13.36 2.39
N VAL A 27 8.49 13.46 3.68
CA VAL A 27 7.57 12.58 4.39
C VAL A 27 6.49 13.41 5.07
N TYR A 28 5.24 13.13 4.76
CA TYR A 28 4.09 13.67 5.47
C TYR A 28 3.77 12.74 6.63
N LEU A 29 4.04 13.21 7.85
CA LEU A 29 3.88 12.42 9.06
C LEU A 29 2.59 12.81 9.78
N MET A 30 1.73 11.84 10.01
CA MET A 30 0.57 11.93 10.90
C MET A 30 0.74 10.91 12.04
N ASP A 31 1.24 11.38 13.16
CA ASP A 31 1.56 10.57 14.33
C ASP A 31 0.63 10.94 15.48
N ALA A 32 -0.37 10.09 15.76
CA ALA A 32 -1.35 10.32 16.79
C ALA A 32 -1.98 9.01 17.30
N PRO A 33 -2.41 8.95 18.58
CA PRO A 33 -3.01 7.75 19.17
C PRO A 33 -4.24 7.21 18.43
N VAL A 34 -4.99 8.06 17.74
CA VAL A 34 -6.16 7.67 16.95
C VAL A 34 -5.80 6.71 15.81
N PHE A 35 -4.54 6.67 15.39
CA PHE A 35 -4.02 5.77 14.36
C PHE A 35 -3.34 4.51 14.91
N HIS A 36 -3.45 4.23 16.22
CA HIS A 36 -2.79 3.09 16.85
C HIS A 36 -3.19 1.75 16.19
N HIS A 37 -4.48 1.53 15.97
CA HIS A 37 -4.98 0.39 15.21
C HIS A 37 -5.58 0.86 13.88
N TYR A 38 -5.32 0.07 12.83
CA TYR A 38 -5.92 0.36 11.53
C TYR A 38 -7.44 0.27 11.61
N ARG A 39 -8.08 1.33 11.15
CA ARG A 39 -9.51 1.41 10.82
C ARG A 39 -9.62 2.25 9.56
N THR A 40 -10.45 1.84 8.65
CA THR A 40 -10.54 2.49 7.33
C THR A 40 -10.82 3.98 7.43
N GLN A 41 -11.79 4.38 8.28
CA GLN A 41 -12.23 5.77 8.39
C GLN A 41 -11.10 6.74 8.76
N PRO A 42 -10.39 6.63 9.89
CA PRO A 42 -9.36 7.61 10.25
C PRO A 42 -8.22 7.67 9.23
N TYR A 43 -7.87 6.53 8.63
CA TYR A 43 -6.78 6.48 7.66
C TYR A 43 -7.17 7.10 6.32
N TYR A 44 -8.38 6.84 5.78
CA TYR A 44 -8.76 7.48 4.52
C TYR A 44 -8.98 8.99 4.69
N GLU A 45 -9.54 9.45 5.82
CA GLU A 45 -9.69 10.87 6.11
C GLU A 45 -8.32 11.58 6.15
N ALA A 46 -7.32 10.96 6.80
CA ALA A 46 -5.96 11.46 6.85
C ALA A 46 -5.33 11.56 5.45
N VAL A 47 -5.42 10.50 4.64
CA VAL A 47 -4.88 10.50 3.29
C VAL A 47 -5.61 11.51 2.39
N CYS A 48 -6.95 11.58 2.47
CA CYS A 48 -7.72 12.53 1.69
C CYS A 48 -7.42 13.99 2.07
N TYR A 49 -7.20 14.27 3.37
CA TYR A 49 -6.73 15.58 3.82
C TYR A 49 -5.40 15.96 3.15
N LEU A 50 -4.40 15.06 3.19
CA LEU A 50 -3.09 15.30 2.59
C LEU A 50 -3.20 15.47 1.06
N VAL A 51 -3.95 14.61 0.39
CA VAL A 51 -4.16 14.71 -1.07
C VAL A 51 -4.84 16.03 -1.44
N ASN A 52 -5.85 16.45 -0.69
CA ASN A 52 -6.54 17.71 -0.93
C ASN A 52 -5.65 18.93 -0.68
N LYS A 53 -4.74 18.85 0.30
CA LYS A 53 -3.82 19.94 0.64
C LYS A 53 -2.65 20.05 -0.33
N TYR A 54 -2.03 18.93 -0.69
CA TYR A 54 -0.78 18.90 -1.46
C TYR A 54 -0.95 18.57 -2.94
N LYS A 55 -2.13 18.13 -3.35
CA LYS A 55 -2.51 17.88 -4.75
C LYS A 55 -1.50 17.05 -5.54
N PRO A 56 -1.12 15.85 -5.06
CA PRO A 56 -0.23 14.99 -5.83
C PRO A 56 -0.89 14.58 -7.16
N GLU A 57 -0.09 14.41 -8.20
CA GLU A 57 -0.60 13.91 -9.48
C GLU A 57 -0.86 12.40 -9.45
N ILE A 58 -0.06 11.67 -8.67
CA ILE A 58 -0.10 10.21 -8.57
C ILE A 58 -0.07 9.81 -7.09
N VAL A 59 -0.88 8.82 -6.73
CA VAL A 59 -0.86 8.17 -5.42
C VAL A 59 -0.74 6.66 -5.62
N LEU A 60 0.32 6.08 -5.06
CA LEU A 60 0.58 4.65 -5.09
C LEU A 60 0.41 4.05 -3.70
N VAL A 61 -0.23 2.89 -3.63
CA VAL A 61 -0.44 2.16 -2.38
C VAL A 61 -0.02 0.70 -2.59
N GLY A 62 0.61 0.07 -1.60
CA GLY A 62 0.90 -1.38 -1.69
C GLY A 62 -0.39 -2.20 -1.71
N ALA A 63 -0.50 -3.19 -2.59
CA ALA A 63 -1.67 -4.06 -2.72
C ALA A 63 -1.74 -5.14 -1.62
N THR A 64 -1.42 -4.78 -0.38
CA THR A 64 -1.69 -5.58 0.82
C THR A 64 -3.17 -5.60 1.14
N GLY A 65 -3.62 -6.43 2.08
CA GLY A 65 -5.02 -6.43 2.55
C GLY A 65 -5.49 -5.04 2.98
N LEU A 66 -4.72 -4.38 3.86
CA LEU A 66 -5.02 -3.04 4.35
C LEU A 66 -4.89 -1.97 3.24
N GLY A 67 -3.88 -2.09 2.38
CA GLY A 67 -3.67 -1.12 1.30
C GLY A 67 -4.77 -1.14 0.24
N ARG A 68 -5.35 -2.30 -0.05
CA ARG A 68 -6.49 -2.42 -0.97
C ARG A 68 -7.76 -1.80 -0.39
N ASP A 69 -8.01 -2.03 0.89
CA ASP A 69 -9.14 -1.42 1.62
C ASP A 69 -9.01 0.11 1.64
N LEU A 70 -7.86 0.61 2.09
CA LEU A 70 -7.57 2.03 2.17
C LEU A 70 -7.66 2.73 0.81
N ALA A 71 -7.01 2.18 -0.22
CA ALA A 71 -6.98 2.81 -1.54
C ALA A 71 -8.37 2.90 -2.17
N GLY A 72 -9.23 1.89 -1.96
CA GLY A 72 -10.63 1.90 -2.40
C GLY A 72 -11.43 3.02 -1.73
N ALA A 73 -11.31 3.16 -0.41
CA ALA A 73 -11.98 4.22 0.34
C ALA A 73 -11.51 5.62 -0.08
N VAL A 74 -10.19 5.82 -0.20
CA VAL A 74 -9.60 7.10 -0.65
C VAL A 74 -10.05 7.47 -2.06
N ALA A 75 -10.01 6.52 -3.02
CA ALA A 75 -10.42 6.78 -4.39
C ALA A 75 -11.89 7.15 -4.50
N THR A 76 -12.74 6.52 -3.68
CA THR A 76 -14.18 6.81 -3.62
C THR A 76 -14.43 8.21 -3.08
N GLU A 77 -13.79 8.59 -1.98
CA GLU A 77 -13.93 9.92 -1.37
C GLU A 77 -13.43 11.03 -2.32
N LEU A 78 -12.29 10.80 -2.96
CA LEU A 78 -11.71 11.76 -3.92
C LEU A 78 -12.39 11.74 -5.30
N LYS A 79 -13.34 10.81 -5.52
CA LYS A 79 -14.06 10.62 -6.79
C LYS A 79 -13.10 10.45 -7.98
N THR A 80 -12.05 9.64 -7.79
CA THR A 80 -11.05 9.36 -8.81
C THR A 80 -10.99 7.87 -9.16
N GLY A 81 -10.30 7.55 -10.27
CA GLY A 81 -10.08 6.18 -10.70
C GLY A 81 -8.97 5.50 -9.88
N LEU A 82 -9.18 4.20 -9.60
CA LEU A 82 -8.20 3.33 -8.96
C LEU A 82 -8.00 2.07 -9.78
N THR A 83 -6.75 1.79 -10.19
CA THR A 83 -6.39 0.50 -10.77
C THR A 83 -5.77 -0.39 -9.70
N ALA A 84 -6.42 -1.51 -9.43
CA ALA A 84 -5.98 -2.40 -8.35
C ALA A 84 -5.00 -3.47 -8.86
N ASP A 85 -4.02 -3.82 -7.99
CA ASP A 85 -3.12 -4.95 -8.14
C ASP A 85 -2.23 -4.87 -9.39
N CYS A 86 -1.68 -3.69 -9.63
CA CYS A 86 -0.79 -3.43 -10.77
C CYS A 86 0.52 -4.21 -10.63
N THR A 87 0.99 -4.74 -11.77
CA THR A 87 2.28 -5.43 -11.89
C THR A 87 3.29 -4.64 -12.72
N GLY A 88 2.85 -3.56 -13.38
CA GLY A 88 3.71 -2.65 -14.12
C GLY A 88 3.19 -1.23 -14.07
N LEU A 89 4.11 -0.27 -13.96
CA LEU A 89 3.83 1.16 -13.97
C LEU A 89 4.82 1.84 -14.91
N ALA A 90 4.33 2.80 -15.69
CA ALA A 90 5.14 3.70 -16.49
C ALA A 90 4.47 5.08 -16.57
N ILE A 91 5.19 6.08 -17.01
CA ILE A 91 4.64 7.42 -17.27
C ILE A 91 4.84 7.70 -18.75
N ASP A 92 3.79 8.07 -19.45
CA ASP A 92 3.85 8.45 -20.86
C ASP A 92 4.33 9.89 -21.07
N ASP A 93 4.53 10.27 -22.34
CA ASP A 93 4.99 11.62 -22.72
C ASP A 93 4.00 12.73 -22.34
N LYS A 94 2.73 12.36 -22.07
CA LYS A 94 1.69 13.28 -21.62
C LYS A 94 1.55 13.32 -20.10
N ARG A 95 2.45 12.63 -19.37
CA ARG A 95 2.45 12.52 -17.89
C ARG A 95 1.26 11.75 -17.33
N PHE A 96 0.66 10.84 -18.11
CA PHE A 96 -0.29 9.88 -17.60
C PHE A 96 0.41 8.66 -17.02
N LEU A 97 -0.11 8.17 -15.89
CA LEU A 97 0.34 6.92 -15.28
C LEU A 97 -0.27 5.74 -16.06
N LEU A 98 0.59 4.98 -16.74
CA LEU A 98 0.24 3.71 -17.37
C LEU A 98 0.21 2.63 -16.31
N GLN A 99 -0.98 2.08 -16.04
CA GLN A 99 -1.23 1.18 -14.91
C GLN A 99 -1.53 -0.21 -15.47
N THR A 100 -0.52 -1.08 -15.52
CA THR A 100 -0.64 -2.41 -16.13
C THR A 100 -0.91 -3.47 -15.08
N ARG A 101 -1.93 -4.28 -15.32
CA ARG A 101 -2.33 -5.38 -14.46
C ARG A 101 -2.77 -6.61 -15.25
N PRO A 102 -2.62 -7.83 -14.72
CA PRO A 102 -3.25 -9.01 -15.29
C PRO A 102 -4.77 -8.95 -15.12
N ALA A 103 -5.47 -9.40 -16.14
CA ALA A 103 -6.92 -9.52 -16.19
C ALA A 103 -7.33 -10.92 -16.66
N PHE A 104 -8.59 -11.29 -16.47
CA PHE A 104 -9.15 -12.57 -16.89
C PHE A 104 -8.31 -13.79 -16.47
N GLY A 105 -7.98 -13.87 -15.18
CA GLY A 105 -7.19 -14.98 -14.63
C GLY A 105 -5.71 -14.98 -15.07
N GLY A 106 -5.19 -13.85 -15.53
CA GLY A 106 -3.80 -13.70 -15.97
C GLY A 106 -3.56 -13.94 -17.45
N ASN A 107 -4.61 -14.23 -18.22
CA ASN A 107 -4.49 -14.50 -19.67
C ASN A 107 -4.28 -13.23 -20.51
N ILE A 108 -4.61 -12.06 -19.97
CA ILE A 108 -4.50 -10.78 -20.68
C ILE A 108 -3.84 -9.77 -19.73
N MET A 109 -2.97 -8.93 -20.28
CA MET A 109 -2.45 -7.76 -19.60
C MET A 109 -3.23 -6.53 -20.06
N ALA A 110 -3.82 -5.80 -19.12
CA ALA A 110 -4.56 -4.57 -19.40
C ALA A 110 -3.76 -3.37 -18.87
N THR A 111 -3.57 -2.37 -19.72
CA THR A 111 -3.00 -1.06 -19.33
C THR A 111 -4.13 -0.06 -19.25
N ILE A 112 -4.30 0.53 -18.08
CA ILE A 112 -5.40 1.42 -17.72
C ILE A 112 -4.87 2.83 -17.50
N LEU A 113 -5.65 3.82 -17.90
CA LEU A 113 -5.37 5.24 -17.75
C LEU A 113 -6.48 5.94 -16.99
N THR A 114 -6.10 6.87 -16.10
CA THR A 114 -7.02 7.80 -15.43
C THR A 114 -6.80 9.21 -16.00
N GLU A 115 -7.48 9.53 -17.11
CA GLU A 115 -7.20 10.76 -17.86
C GLU A 115 -7.83 12.00 -17.23
N ARG A 116 -9.04 11.87 -16.68
CA ARG A 116 -9.92 13.01 -16.34
C ARG A 116 -9.81 13.49 -14.90
N THR A 117 -9.39 12.62 -14.00
CA THR A 117 -9.35 12.91 -12.56
C THR A 117 -7.93 12.84 -11.99
N ARG A 118 -7.73 13.49 -10.84
CA ARG A 118 -6.48 13.46 -10.08
C ARG A 118 -6.81 13.25 -8.60
N PRO A 119 -5.91 12.59 -7.85
CA PRO A 119 -4.70 11.91 -8.32
C PRO A 119 -5.01 10.69 -9.19
N GLN A 120 -4.05 10.25 -10.02
CA GLN A 120 -4.08 8.94 -10.65
C GLN A 120 -3.68 7.92 -9.60
N MET A 121 -4.54 6.94 -9.31
CA MET A 121 -4.31 6.02 -8.20
C MET A 121 -4.14 4.59 -8.67
N SER A 122 -3.17 3.89 -8.07
CA SER A 122 -3.08 2.44 -8.21
C SER A 122 -2.61 1.76 -6.92
N THR A 123 -3.04 0.51 -6.74
CA THR A 123 -2.35 -0.37 -5.81
C THR A 123 -1.37 -1.23 -6.57
N VAL A 124 -0.18 -1.43 -5.98
CA VAL A 124 0.94 -2.15 -6.59
C VAL A 124 1.13 -3.47 -5.88
N ARG A 125 1.16 -4.57 -6.63
CA ARG A 125 1.38 -5.91 -6.09
C ARG A 125 2.76 -6.00 -5.43
N PRO A 126 2.88 -6.57 -4.23
CA PRO A 126 4.18 -6.81 -3.60
C PRO A 126 5.11 -7.67 -4.50
N HIS A 127 6.41 -7.43 -4.39
CA HIS A 127 7.47 -8.21 -5.06
C HIS A 127 7.47 -8.21 -6.59
N VAL A 128 6.72 -7.32 -7.25
CA VAL A 128 6.72 -7.23 -8.74
C VAL A 128 7.69 -6.19 -9.30
N MET A 129 8.22 -5.33 -8.44
CA MET A 129 9.22 -4.33 -8.80
C MET A 129 10.47 -4.53 -7.96
N LEU A 130 11.63 -4.24 -8.54
CA LEU A 130 12.89 -4.30 -7.82
C LEU A 130 12.93 -3.26 -6.71
N ILE A 131 13.32 -3.68 -5.53
CA ILE A 131 13.58 -2.78 -4.42
C ILE A 131 14.92 -2.09 -4.68
N PRO A 132 14.98 -0.74 -4.69
CA PRO A 132 16.25 -0.04 -4.85
C PRO A 132 17.17 -0.28 -3.65
N ASN A 133 18.48 -0.11 -3.86
CA ASN A 133 19.43 -0.21 -2.77
C ASN A 133 19.11 0.83 -1.69
N LYS A 134 19.08 0.37 -0.45
CA LYS A 134 18.86 1.22 0.72
C LYS A 134 20.09 2.13 0.93
N ASP A 135 19.88 3.43 0.89
CA ASP A 135 20.91 4.44 1.15
C ASP A 135 20.57 5.20 2.44
N THR A 136 21.18 4.78 3.53
CA THR A 136 20.95 5.37 4.88
C THR A 136 21.54 6.77 5.07
N SER A 137 22.35 7.25 4.11
CA SER A 137 22.89 8.62 4.14
C SER A 137 21.88 9.67 3.66
N ARG A 138 20.83 9.24 2.96
CA ARG A 138 19.80 10.15 2.47
C ARG A 138 19.03 10.78 3.61
N GLN A 139 18.75 12.06 3.44
CA GLN A 139 17.93 12.84 4.35
C GLN A 139 16.84 13.55 3.55
N GLY A 140 15.75 13.89 4.21
CA GLY A 140 14.63 14.59 3.60
C GLY A 140 13.90 15.46 4.61
N GLN A 141 12.82 16.07 4.17
CA GLN A 141 12.00 16.95 5.00
C GLN A 141 10.83 16.17 5.61
N ILE A 142 10.70 16.20 6.95
CA ILE A 142 9.51 15.73 7.65
C ILE A 142 8.53 16.90 7.79
N ILE A 143 7.33 16.72 7.25
CA ILE A 143 6.22 17.67 7.36
C ILE A 143 5.19 17.02 8.28
N ARG A 144 5.05 17.56 9.50
CA ARG A 144 4.07 17.07 10.47
C ARG A 144 2.71 17.67 10.18
N GLU A 145 1.72 16.80 10.07
CA GLU A 145 0.34 17.17 9.81
C GLU A 145 -0.58 16.53 10.85
N SER A 146 -1.71 17.15 11.06
CA SER A 146 -2.75 16.64 11.95
C SER A 146 -4.13 16.95 11.38
N ILE A 147 -5.09 16.10 11.72
CA ILE A 147 -6.52 16.32 11.47
C ILE A 147 -7.26 16.38 12.79
N PRO A 148 -8.34 17.15 12.90
CA PRO A 148 -9.13 17.30 14.13
C PRO A 148 -10.06 16.08 14.30
N LEU A 149 -9.52 14.87 14.26
CA LEU A 149 -10.26 13.62 14.39
C LEU A 149 -10.11 13.08 15.82
N LYS A 150 -11.24 12.86 16.47
CA LYS A 150 -11.28 12.29 17.82
C LYS A 150 -11.76 10.84 17.78
N GLU A 151 -11.34 10.05 18.76
CA GLU A 151 -11.74 8.65 18.87
C GLU A 151 -13.27 8.49 18.93
N GLU A 152 -13.97 9.43 19.54
CA GLU A 152 -15.44 9.43 19.66
C GLU A 152 -16.16 9.55 18.30
N ASP A 153 -15.53 10.21 17.32
CA ASP A 153 -16.09 10.45 15.98
C ASP A 153 -15.96 9.24 15.05
N ILE A 154 -15.17 8.23 15.44
CA ILE A 154 -14.94 7.06 14.62
C ILE A 154 -16.00 6.00 14.88
N ALA A 155 -16.74 5.62 13.83
CA ALA A 155 -17.87 4.71 13.94
C ALA A 155 -17.48 3.28 14.34
N VAL A 156 -16.31 2.81 13.88
CA VAL A 156 -15.80 1.46 14.14
C VAL A 156 -14.78 1.50 15.27
N LYS A 157 -14.98 0.65 16.29
CA LYS A 157 -14.07 0.51 17.44
C LYS A 157 -13.37 -0.85 17.38
N VAL A 158 -12.08 -0.86 17.67
CA VAL A 158 -11.33 -2.11 17.89
C VAL A 158 -11.54 -2.52 19.35
N LEU A 159 -12.17 -3.65 19.56
CA LEU A 159 -12.43 -4.18 20.90
C LEU A 159 -11.24 -5.00 21.40
N GLU A 160 -10.66 -5.81 20.52
CA GLU A 160 -9.57 -6.70 20.84
C GLU A 160 -8.75 -6.99 19.58
N VAL A 161 -7.44 -7.12 19.73
CA VAL A 161 -6.54 -7.64 18.69
C VAL A 161 -6.05 -9.00 19.15
N ILE A 162 -6.39 -10.02 18.40
CA ILE A 162 -5.98 -11.40 18.70
C ILE A 162 -4.84 -11.75 17.74
N ASP A 163 -3.64 -11.93 18.31
CA ASP A 163 -2.52 -12.44 17.54
C ASP A 163 -2.73 -13.95 17.30
N ASP A 164 -2.88 -14.34 16.05
CA ASP A 164 -2.89 -15.75 15.67
C ASP A 164 -1.45 -16.30 15.77
N HIS A 165 -1.05 -16.70 16.97
CA HIS A 165 0.26 -17.29 17.26
C HIS A 165 0.44 -18.68 16.59
N ARG A 166 0.03 -18.86 15.35
CA ARG A 166 0.52 -19.97 14.52
C ARG A 166 2.00 -19.84 14.19
N SER A 167 2.71 -18.97 14.89
CA SER A 167 4.16 -18.80 14.90
C SER A 167 4.84 -19.82 15.83
N GLY A 168 4.50 -21.11 15.66
CA GLY A 168 5.38 -22.19 16.13
C GLY A 168 6.50 -22.37 15.09
N ALA A 169 7.60 -23.00 15.47
CA ALA A 169 8.72 -23.33 14.57
C ALA A 169 8.32 -24.11 13.31
N ASP A 170 7.06 -24.57 13.22
CA ASP A 170 6.47 -25.33 12.12
C ASP A 170 5.50 -24.51 11.24
N ALA A 171 5.26 -23.21 11.52
CA ALA A 171 4.40 -22.38 10.70
C ALA A 171 5.20 -21.80 9.52
N ILE A 172 5.14 -22.46 8.39
CA ILE A 172 5.73 -21.96 7.14
C ILE A 172 4.84 -20.84 6.60
N ASP A 173 5.35 -19.63 6.57
CA ASP A 173 4.69 -18.52 5.86
C ASP A 173 4.90 -18.69 4.35
N ILE A 174 3.86 -19.16 3.67
CA ILE A 174 3.89 -19.38 2.23
C ILE A 174 4.15 -18.05 1.47
N ALA A 175 3.71 -16.92 2.02
CA ALA A 175 3.92 -15.62 1.38
C ALA A 175 5.37 -15.14 1.44
N ALA A 176 6.15 -15.62 2.43
CA ALA A 176 7.56 -15.32 2.60
C ALA A 176 8.50 -16.39 2.00
N ALA A 177 7.97 -17.48 1.47
CA ALA A 177 8.78 -18.58 0.92
C ALA A 177 9.46 -18.14 -0.39
N GLU A 178 10.78 -18.38 -0.48
CA GLU A 178 11.55 -18.13 -1.72
C GLU A 178 11.20 -19.10 -2.85
N VAL A 179 10.90 -20.36 -2.48
CA VAL A 179 10.53 -21.42 -3.43
C VAL A 179 9.30 -22.16 -2.90
N ILE A 180 8.29 -22.28 -3.75
CA ILE A 180 7.06 -23.01 -3.43
C ILE A 180 6.90 -24.16 -4.42
N VAL A 181 6.79 -25.39 -3.90
CA VAL A 181 6.41 -26.58 -4.67
C VAL A 181 4.97 -26.92 -4.32
N SER A 182 4.08 -26.90 -5.29
CA SER A 182 2.66 -27.14 -5.06
C SER A 182 2.09 -28.17 -6.03
N GLY A 183 1.08 -28.91 -5.58
CA GLY A 183 0.33 -29.84 -6.39
C GLY A 183 -1.17 -29.57 -6.31
N GLY A 184 -1.84 -29.72 -7.45
CA GLY A 184 -3.29 -29.58 -7.55
C GLY A 184 -4.03 -30.85 -7.12
N ARG A 185 -5.36 -30.85 -7.26
CA ARG A 185 -6.25 -31.97 -6.92
C ARG A 185 -5.85 -33.29 -7.58
N GLY A 186 -5.21 -33.27 -8.76
CA GLY A 186 -4.75 -34.47 -9.46
C GLY A 186 -3.63 -35.23 -8.76
N MET A 187 -2.94 -34.63 -7.78
CA MET A 187 -1.93 -35.31 -6.96
C MET A 187 -2.55 -36.28 -5.95
N LEU A 188 -3.83 -36.17 -5.62
CA LEU A 188 -4.63 -36.99 -4.71
C LEU A 188 -4.14 -36.97 -3.27
N SER A 189 -2.85 -37.28 -3.01
CA SER A 189 -2.27 -37.34 -1.67
C SER A 189 -0.81 -36.85 -1.67
N LYS A 190 -0.26 -36.59 -0.48
CA LYS A 190 1.13 -36.17 -0.28
C LYS A 190 2.17 -37.20 -0.72
N GLU A 191 1.83 -38.47 -0.66
CA GLU A 191 2.72 -39.59 -1.03
C GLU A 191 3.01 -39.59 -2.55
N ASN A 192 2.19 -38.92 -3.33
CA ASN A 192 2.37 -38.81 -4.79
C ASN A 192 3.31 -37.66 -5.21
N PHE A 193 3.82 -36.88 -4.27
CA PHE A 193 4.88 -35.89 -4.54
C PHE A 193 6.25 -36.58 -4.58
N HIS A 194 6.50 -37.31 -5.64
CA HIS A 194 7.84 -37.89 -5.93
C HIS A 194 8.65 -36.89 -6.73
N ILE A 195 9.45 -36.08 -6.04
CA ILE A 195 10.38 -35.11 -6.63
C ILE A 195 11.78 -35.54 -6.27
#